data_717abca6535a7caaed7cd3b123676d75
#
_entry.id   717abca6535a7caaed7cd3b123676d75
#
_cell.length_a   1.000
_cell.length_b   1.000
_cell.length_c   1.000
_cell.angle_alpha   90.00
_cell.angle_beta   90.00
_cell.angle_gamma   90.00
#
_symmetry.space_group_name_H-M   'P 1'
#
loop_
_entity.id
_entity.type
_entity.pdbx_description
1 polymer ?
#
loop_
_entity_poly.entity_id
_entity_poly.type
_entity_poly.pdbx_seq_one_letter_code
_entity_poly.pdbx_strand_id
1 'polypeptide(L)'
;PKSLWIIGTILLITITLLITFFKELKISTFDKGLAASLGFSPAIIHYGLMSVSSITTVGAFDAVGAILVVALMIAPAAAAYLLTTDLKKMLALAISFGILSAIFGYWVAHWLDTSIAGSITTILGLVFLLVYLFAPTKGIIAVTYRERQQRIEVSLLTFLLHLKNHDEETERHVKHLNEHINWQKVRSKSVLDLAQKNNMIHIKNNIVSLTKKGDEFTSKAINYIITNEDAQIEDMKDDFFLFRG
;
A
#
# COMPACT_ATOMS: atom_id res chain seq x y z
N PRO A 1 -15.19 -34.91 19.28
CA PRO A 1 -16.38 -34.57 18.51
C PRO A 1 -17.10 -33.31 19.01
N LYS A 2 -17.20 -33.06 20.37
CA LYS A 2 -17.92 -31.86 20.88
C LYS A 2 -17.36 -30.54 20.33
N SER A 3 -16.04 -30.35 20.31
CA SER A 3 -15.39 -29.15 19.80
C SER A 3 -15.68 -28.89 18.32
N LEU A 4 -15.76 -29.95 17.50
CA LEU A 4 -16.09 -29.82 16.08
C LEU A 4 -17.53 -29.32 15.86
N TRP A 5 -18.48 -29.79 16.67
CA TRP A 5 -19.86 -29.31 16.60
C TRP A 5 -20.00 -27.85 17.02
N ILE A 6 -19.28 -27.45 18.08
CA ILE A 6 -19.25 -26.05 18.55
C ILE A 6 -18.69 -25.14 17.46
N ILE A 7 -17.53 -25.48 16.89
CA ILE A 7 -16.89 -24.68 15.83
C ILE A 7 -17.78 -24.64 14.58
N GLY A 8 -18.37 -25.78 14.17
CA GLY A 8 -19.29 -25.82 13.03
C GLY A 8 -20.49 -24.92 13.21
N THR A 9 -21.08 -24.90 14.41
CA THR A 9 -22.22 -24.02 14.73
C THR A 9 -21.81 -22.54 14.71
N ILE A 10 -20.67 -22.20 15.32
CA ILE A 10 -20.14 -20.83 15.29
C ILE A 10 -19.84 -20.39 13.85
N LEU A 11 -19.23 -21.24 13.04
CA LEU A 11 -18.96 -20.99 11.63
C LEU A 11 -20.24 -20.69 10.84
N LEU A 12 -21.27 -21.52 11.02
CA LEU A 12 -22.55 -21.36 10.33
C LEU A 12 -23.23 -20.05 10.72
N ILE A 13 -23.25 -19.72 12.00
CA ILE A 13 -23.82 -18.46 12.50
C ILE A 13 -23.01 -17.27 11.93
N THR A 14 -21.69 -17.31 11.97
CA THR A 14 -20.83 -16.24 11.48
C THR A 14 -21.00 -16.02 9.98
N ILE A 15 -21.02 -17.07 9.17
CA ILE A 15 -21.25 -16.98 7.72
C ILE A 15 -22.63 -16.41 7.42
N THR A 16 -23.68 -16.90 8.10
CA THR A 16 -25.04 -16.39 7.92
C THR A 16 -25.14 -14.90 8.24
N LEU A 17 -24.55 -14.47 9.35
CA LEU A 17 -24.47 -13.07 9.76
C LEU A 17 -23.74 -12.22 8.73
N LEU A 18 -22.57 -12.68 8.28
CA LEU A 18 -21.75 -11.96 7.27
C LEU A 18 -22.51 -11.82 5.95
N ILE A 19 -23.18 -12.85 5.46
CA ILE A 19 -23.92 -12.80 4.19
C ILE A 19 -25.13 -11.87 4.32
N THR A 20 -25.91 -12.01 5.42
CA THR A 20 -27.12 -11.23 5.63
C THR A 20 -26.85 -9.75 5.80
N PHE A 21 -25.85 -9.39 6.59
CA PHE A 21 -25.51 -8.01 6.92
C PHE A 21 -24.30 -7.47 6.14
N PHE A 22 -23.91 -8.10 5.04
CA PHE A 22 -22.71 -7.71 4.30
C PHE A 22 -22.72 -6.26 3.83
N LYS A 23 -23.88 -5.76 3.39
CA LYS A 23 -24.05 -4.39 2.89
C LYS A 23 -23.90 -3.37 4.02
N GLU A 24 -24.52 -3.60 5.12
CA GLU A 24 -24.51 -2.75 6.32
C GLU A 24 -23.10 -2.71 6.94
N LEU A 25 -22.47 -3.88 7.04
CA LEU A 25 -21.10 -4.02 7.52
C LEU A 25 -20.10 -3.25 6.63
N LYS A 26 -20.26 -3.37 5.31
CA LYS A 26 -19.42 -2.67 4.36
C LYS A 26 -19.56 -1.16 4.52
N ILE A 27 -20.78 -0.62 4.51
CA ILE A 27 -21.02 0.83 4.61
C ILE A 27 -20.50 1.35 5.96
N SER A 28 -20.83 0.70 7.07
CA SER A 28 -20.42 1.13 8.41
C SER A 28 -18.90 1.08 8.63
N THR A 29 -18.20 0.18 7.94
CA THR A 29 -16.73 0.06 8.06
C THR A 29 -15.99 1.15 7.28
N PHE A 30 -16.48 1.50 6.08
CA PHE A 30 -15.81 2.47 5.21
C PHE A 30 -16.26 3.92 5.46
N ASP A 31 -17.54 4.12 5.76
CA ASP A 31 -18.10 5.46 5.99
C ASP A 31 -19.15 5.45 7.10
N LYS A 32 -18.73 5.80 8.31
CA LYS A 32 -19.60 5.88 9.47
C LYS A 32 -20.66 6.99 9.35
N GLY A 33 -20.32 8.10 8.68
CA GLY A 33 -21.22 9.21 8.45
C GLY A 33 -22.36 8.82 7.52
N LEU A 34 -22.02 8.18 6.40
CA LEU A 34 -23.01 7.66 5.47
C LEU A 34 -23.90 6.58 6.10
N ALA A 35 -23.33 5.67 6.90
CA ALA A 35 -24.10 4.68 7.63
C ALA A 35 -25.16 5.32 8.55
N ALA A 36 -24.77 6.35 9.31
CA ALA A 36 -25.65 7.08 10.19
C ALA A 36 -26.77 7.82 9.43
N SER A 37 -26.44 8.44 8.30
CA SER A 37 -27.43 9.16 7.45
C SER A 37 -28.46 8.20 6.81
N LEU A 38 -28.08 6.93 6.59
CA LEU A 38 -28.97 5.87 6.09
C LEU A 38 -29.81 5.21 7.21
N GLY A 39 -29.67 5.68 8.46
CA GLY A 39 -30.44 5.19 9.60
C GLY A 39 -29.83 3.98 10.31
N PHE A 40 -28.63 3.54 9.91
CA PHE A 40 -27.89 2.50 10.62
C PHE A 40 -27.15 3.09 11.82
N SER A 41 -27.04 2.32 12.91
CA SER A 41 -26.17 2.68 14.03
C SER A 41 -24.77 2.05 13.87
N PRO A 42 -23.73 2.84 13.50
CA PRO A 42 -22.38 2.30 13.33
C PRO A 42 -21.83 1.67 14.61
N ALA A 43 -22.25 2.20 15.77
CA ALA A 43 -21.85 1.66 17.07
C ALA A 43 -22.37 0.24 17.30
N ILE A 44 -23.66 -0.01 17.04
CA ILE A 44 -24.27 -1.34 17.21
C ILE A 44 -23.58 -2.35 16.28
N ILE A 45 -23.34 -1.97 15.02
CA ILE A 45 -22.67 -2.83 14.03
C ILE A 45 -21.24 -3.16 14.51
N HIS A 46 -20.52 -2.16 14.99
CA HIS A 46 -19.14 -2.34 15.48
C HIS A 46 -19.08 -3.27 16.70
N TYR A 47 -19.92 -3.04 17.70
CA TYR A 47 -19.98 -3.91 18.88
C TYR A 47 -20.49 -5.31 18.54
N GLY A 48 -21.42 -5.43 17.61
CA GLY A 48 -21.86 -6.73 17.08
C GLY A 48 -20.74 -7.53 16.45
N LEU A 49 -19.94 -6.90 15.56
CA LEU A 49 -18.75 -7.52 14.97
C LEU A 49 -17.71 -7.93 16.03
N MET A 50 -17.44 -7.07 17.00
CA MET A 50 -16.52 -7.39 18.09
C MET A 50 -17.01 -8.59 18.90
N SER A 51 -18.30 -8.66 19.21
CA SER A 51 -18.89 -9.77 19.97
C SER A 51 -18.76 -11.09 19.21
N VAL A 52 -19.11 -11.11 17.91
CA VAL A 52 -18.99 -12.31 17.07
C VAL A 52 -17.54 -12.75 16.96
N SER A 53 -16.61 -11.80 16.76
CA SER A 53 -15.17 -12.08 16.70
C SER A 53 -14.67 -12.69 18.02
N SER A 54 -15.07 -12.14 19.17
CA SER A 54 -14.69 -12.64 20.50
C SER A 54 -15.19 -14.05 20.73
N ILE A 55 -16.47 -14.32 20.44
CA ILE A 55 -17.06 -15.66 20.60
C ILE A 55 -16.35 -16.68 19.73
N THR A 56 -16.06 -16.31 18.46
CA THR A 56 -15.32 -17.16 17.52
C THR A 56 -13.93 -17.47 18.02
N THR A 57 -13.22 -16.44 18.51
CA THR A 57 -11.84 -16.58 19.00
C THR A 57 -11.77 -17.48 20.24
N VAL A 58 -12.63 -17.26 21.24
CA VAL A 58 -12.67 -18.06 22.46
C VAL A 58 -13.06 -19.50 22.15
N GLY A 59 -14.07 -19.71 21.28
CA GLY A 59 -14.48 -21.06 20.88
C GLY A 59 -13.39 -21.82 20.09
N ALA A 60 -12.54 -21.11 19.36
CA ALA A 60 -11.45 -21.70 18.62
C ALA A 60 -10.25 -22.05 19.51
N PHE A 61 -10.01 -21.35 20.63
CA PHE A 61 -8.90 -21.62 21.54
C PHE A 61 -8.91 -23.05 22.08
N ASP A 62 -10.07 -23.55 22.45
CA ASP A 62 -10.23 -24.92 22.98
C ASP A 62 -9.92 -26.03 21.95
N ALA A 63 -10.05 -25.67 20.65
CA ALA A 63 -9.89 -26.66 19.59
C ALA A 63 -8.47 -26.72 19.02
N VAL A 64 -7.83 -25.57 18.79
CA VAL A 64 -6.56 -25.49 18.05
C VAL A 64 -5.45 -24.74 18.81
N GLY A 65 -5.76 -24.21 19.97
CA GLY A 65 -4.82 -23.48 20.82
C GLY A 65 -4.67 -22.00 20.45
N ALA A 66 -4.28 -21.20 21.44
CA ALA A 66 -4.27 -19.74 21.34
C ALA A 66 -3.33 -19.19 20.26
N ILE A 67 -2.12 -19.77 20.11
CA ILE A 67 -1.09 -19.29 19.16
C ILE A 67 -1.61 -19.40 17.73
N LEU A 68 -2.16 -20.55 17.35
CA LEU A 68 -2.67 -20.78 16.00
C LEU A 68 -3.89 -19.90 15.70
N VAL A 69 -4.80 -19.72 16.66
CA VAL A 69 -5.98 -18.87 16.46
C VAL A 69 -5.59 -17.43 16.22
N VAL A 70 -4.68 -16.87 17.02
CA VAL A 70 -4.19 -15.50 16.82
C VAL A 70 -3.50 -15.35 15.46
N ALA A 71 -2.68 -16.31 15.06
CA ALA A 71 -2.03 -16.30 13.76
C ALA A 71 -3.04 -16.35 12.60
N LEU A 72 -4.03 -17.23 12.66
CA LEU A 72 -5.09 -17.35 11.64
C LEU A 72 -6.01 -16.13 11.58
N MET A 73 -6.18 -15.43 12.67
CA MET A 73 -7.01 -14.22 12.72
C MET A 73 -6.30 -13.03 12.04
N ILE A 74 -5.00 -12.88 12.22
CA ILE A 74 -4.26 -11.69 11.79
C ILE A 74 -3.61 -11.89 10.41
N ALA A 75 -2.81 -12.95 10.24
CA ALA A 75 -1.92 -13.06 9.09
C ALA A 75 -2.64 -13.20 7.73
N PRO A 76 -3.70 -14.02 7.57
CA PRO A 76 -4.39 -14.10 6.28
C PRO A 76 -5.10 -12.80 5.91
N ALA A 77 -5.71 -12.14 6.90
CA ALA A 77 -6.40 -10.86 6.68
C ALA A 77 -5.40 -9.76 6.28
N ALA A 78 -4.25 -9.68 6.96
CA ALA A 78 -3.18 -8.74 6.64
C ALA A 78 -2.58 -9.01 5.25
N ALA A 79 -2.33 -10.29 4.89
CA ALA A 79 -1.86 -10.65 3.55
C ALA A 79 -2.86 -10.25 2.46
N ALA A 80 -4.15 -10.52 2.66
CA ALA A 80 -5.18 -10.15 1.71
C ALA A 80 -5.32 -8.62 1.54
N TYR A 81 -5.20 -7.86 2.62
CA TYR A 81 -5.23 -6.39 2.61
C TYR A 81 -4.08 -5.77 1.79
N LEU A 82 -2.92 -6.42 1.75
CA LEU A 82 -1.79 -5.97 0.95
C LEU A 82 -2.02 -6.16 -0.56
N LEU A 83 -2.84 -7.14 -0.94
CA LEU A 83 -3.07 -7.49 -2.35
C LEU A 83 -4.25 -6.76 -2.98
N THR A 84 -5.25 -6.36 -2.20
CA THR A 84 -6.48 -5.76 -2.76
C THR A 84 -7.12 -4.75 -1.83
N THR A 85 -7.85 -3.80 -2.43
CA THR A 85 -8.68 -2.82 -1.73
C THR A 85 -10.17 -3.18 -1.75
N ASP A 86 -10.56 -4.17 -2.55
CA ASP A 86 -11.95 -4.63 -2.62
C ASP A 86 -12.25 -5.62 -1.48
N LEU A 87 -13.21 -5.29 -0.61
CA LEU A 87 -13.58 -6.09 0.55
C LEU A 87 -13.98 -7.54 0.19
N LYS A 88 -14.71 -7.74 -0.93
CA LYS A 88 -15.11 -9.10 -1.34
C LYS A 88 -13.90 -9.96 -1.72
N LYS A 89 -12.99 -9.38 -2.52
CA LYS A 89 -11.74 -10.05 -2.91
C LYS A 89 -10.84 -10.29 -1.70
N MET A 90 -10.78 -9.32 -0.78
CA MET A 90 -10.00 -9.42 0.44
C MET A 90 -10.47 -10.57 1.32
N LEU A 91 -11.79 -10.72 1.54
CA LEU A 91 -12.35 -11.84 2.29
C LEU A 91 -12.07 -13.19 1.62
N ALA A 92 -12.27 -13.26 0.30
CA ALA A 92 -11.99 -14.51 -0.45
C ALA A 92 -10.52 -14.90 -0.37
N LEU A 93 -9.60 -13.94 -0.52
CA LEU A 93 -8.16 -14.17 -0.40
C LEU A 93 -7.76 -14.58 1.02
N ALA A 94 -8.28 -13.91 2.04
CA ALA A 94 -8.00 -14.24 3.44
C ALA A 94 -8.43 -15.68 3.77
N ILE A 95 -9.63 -16.06 3.36
CA ILE A 95 -10.14 -17.45 3.53
C ILE A 95 -9.24 -18.44 2.77
N SER A 96 -8.88 -18.14 1.52
CA SER A 96 -8.00 -18.99 0.71
C SER A 96 -6.63 -19.18 1.35
N PHE A 97 -6.00 -18.11 1.84
CA PHE A 97 -4.72 -18.18 2.55
C PHE A 97 -4.81 -18.99 3.83
N GLY A 98 -5.89 -18.83 4.60
CA GLY A 98 -6.11 -19.63 5.81
C GLY A 98 -6.25 -21.13 5.50
N ILE A 99 -7.07 -21.49 4.52
CA ILE A 99 -7.28 -22.89 4.11
C ILE A 99 -5.98 -23.50 3.56
N LEU A 100 -5.32 -22.82 2.63
CA LEU A 100 -4.09 -23.32 2.03
C LEU A 100 -2.98 -23.50 3.08
N SER A 101 -2.84 -22.53 3.98
CA SER A 101 -1.84 -22.63 5.07
C SER A 101 -2.16 -23.78 6.03
N ALA A 102 -3.43 -24.06 6.30
CA ALA A 102 -3.84 -25.19 7.13
C ALA A 102 -3.49 -26.53 6.46
N ILE A 103 -3.80 -26.68 5.16
CA ILE A 103 -3.49 -27.89 4.39
C ILE A 103 -1.98 -28.11 4.31
N PHE A 104 -1.24 -27.12 3.84
CA PHE A 104 0.22 -27.25 3.69
C PHE A 104 0.91 -27.41 5.06
N GLY A 105 0.47 -26.68 6.07
CA GLY A 105 1.01 -26.78 7.43
C GLY A 105 0.79 -28.15 8.05
N TYR A 106 -0.38 -28.77 7.82
CA TYR A 106 -0.63 -30.15 8.25
C TYR A 106 0.31 -31.14 7.55
N TRP A 107 0.51 -31.01 6.24
CA TRP A 107 1.43 -31.87 5.49
C TRP A 107 2.88 -31.74 5.97
N VAL A 108 3.34 -30.52 6.21
CA VAL A 108 4.68 -30.25 6.74
C VAL A 108 4.83 -30.83 8.15
N ALA A 109 3.82 -30.65 9.02
CA ALA A 109 3.81 -31.23 10.36
C ALA A 109 3.94 -32.76 10.34
N HIS A 110 3.18 -33.39 9.44
CA HIS A 110 3.21 -34.85 9.29
C HIS A 110 4.56 -35.35 8.75
N TRP A 111 5.16 -34.63 7.81
CA TRP A 111 6.42 -35.03 7.20
C TRP A 111 7.64 -34.82 8.11
N LEU A 112 7.60 -33.74 8.92
CA LEU A 112 8.70 -33.42 9.85
C LEU A 112 8.47 -33.95 11.27
N ASP A 113 7.36 -34.65 11.51
CA ASP A 113 6.94 -35.16 12.82
C ASP A 113 6.94 -34.06 13.92
N THR A 114 6.36 -32.91 13.59
CA THR A 114 6.34 -31.71 14.43
C THR A 114 4.93 -31.30 14.85
N SER A 115 4.82 -30.26 15.70
CA SER A 115 3.53 -29.72 16.13
C SER A 115 2.72 -29.16 14.94
N ILE A 116 1.48 -29.63 14.77
CA ILE A 116 0.55 -29.20 13.73
C ILE A 116 0.31 -27.68 13.83
N ALA A 117 0.03 -27.17 15.03
CA ALA A 117 -0.21 -25.76 15.26
C ALA A 117 1.00 -24.90 14.91
N GLY A 118 2.22 -25.34 15.28
CA GLY A 118 3.46 -24.66 14.96
C GLY A 118 3.73 -24.61 13.45
N SER A 119 3.54 -25.74 12.76
CA SER A 119 3.76 -25.83 11.31
C SER A 119 2.78 -24.96 10.51
N ILE A 120 1.48 -24.96 10.86
CA ILE A 120 0.49 -24.09 10.22
C ILE A 120 0.84 -22.63 10.44
N THR A 121 1.21 -22.25 11.67
CA THR A 121 1.59 -20.87 11.99
C THR A 121 2.84 -20.43 11.21
N THR A 122 3.81 -21.30 11.06
CA THR A 122 5.04 -21.04 10.29
C THR A 122 4.75 -20.84 8.81
N ILE A 123 3.95 -21.72 8.19
CA ILE A 123 3.53 -21.59 6.80
C ILE A 123 2.76 -20.30 6.58
N LEU A 124 1.85 -19.96 7.50
CA LEU A 124 1.06 -18.74 7.45
C LEU A 124 1.93 -17.50 7.52
N GLY A 125 2.94 -17.50 8.42
CA GLY A 125 3.93 -16.44 8.53
C GLY A 125 4.77 -16.29 7.26
N LEU A 126 5.13 -17.39 6.62
CA LEU A 126 5.89 -17.42 5.37
C LEU A 126 5.05 -16.88 4.21
N VAL A 127 3.78 -17.27 4.10
CA VAL A 127 2.84 -16.71 3.10
C VAL A 127 2.68 -15.20 3.30
N PHE A 128 2.48 -14.75 4.53
CA PHE A 128 2.40 -13.33 4.83
C PHE A 128 3.69 -12.59 4.44
N LEU A 129 4.86 -13.12 4.78
CA LEU A 129 6.15 -12.53 4.44
C LEU A 129 6.34 -12.41 2.93
N LEU A 130 6.01 -13.45 2.17
CA LEU A 130 6.09 -13.41 0.70
C LEU A 130 5.15 -12.35 0.12
N VAL A 131 3.91 -12.31 0.58
CA VAL A 131 2.96 -11.28 0.14
C VAL A 131 3.46 -9.88 0.53
N TYR A 132 3.98 -9.69 1.73
CA TYR A 132 4.50 -8.42 2.21
C TYR A 132 5.68 -7.90 1.38
N LEU A 133 6.55 -8.79 0.92
CA LEU A 133 7.67 -8.42 0.06
C LEU A 133 7.20 -8.11 -1.38
N PHE A 134 6.36 -8.97 -1.96
CA PHE A 134 6.06 -8.98 -3.40
C PHE A 134 4.69 -8.38 -3.77
N ALA A 135 3.88 -7.91 -2.83
CA ALA A 135 2.58 -7.31 -3.17
C ALA A 135 2.76 -6.12 -4.14
N PRO A 136 2.00 -6.09 -5.27
CA PRO A 136 2.23 -5.13 -6.35
C PRO A 136 1.89 -3.69 -5.98
N THR A 137 1.01 -3.48 -5.01
CA THR A 137 0.54 -2.14 -4.62
C THR A 137 1.10 -1.65 -3.30
N LYS A 138 1.18 -2.53 -2.29
CA LYS A 138 1.53 -2.20 -0.91
C LYS A 138 2.75 -2.99 -0.39
N GLY A 139 3.39 -3.80 -1.24
CA GLY A 139 4.60 -4.54 -0.88
C GLY A 139 5.81 -3.63 -0.71
N ILE A 140 6.74 -4.02 0.17
CA ILE A 140 7.94 -3.22 0.45
C ILE A 140 8.70 -2.89 -0.83
N ILE A 141 8.90 -3.87 -1.70
CA ILE A 141 9.65 -3.69 -2.95
C ILE A 141 8.95 -2.67 -3.84
N ALA A 142 7.62 -2.79 -4.01
CA ALA A 142 6.84 -1.88 -4.84
C ALA A 142 6.81 -0.46 -4.26
N VAL A 143 6.62 -0.32 -2.94
CA VAL A 143 6.60 0.98 -2.26
C VAL A 143 7.96 1.65 -2.34
N THR A 144 9.05 0.94 -2.02
CA THR A 144 10.42 1.49 -2.06
C THR A 144 10.80 1.93 -3.48
N TYR A 145 10.42 1.13 -4.49
CA TYR A 145 10.66 1.49 -5.89
C TYR A 145 9.88 2.75 -6.28
N ARG A 146 8.62 2.85 -5.89
CA ARG A 146 7.74 3.97 -6.16
C ARG A 146 8.20 5.25 -5.46
N GLU A 147 8.58 5.17 -4.18
CA GLU A 147 9.16 6.31 -3.44
C GLU A 147 10.45 6.81 -4.06
N ARG A 148 11.29 5.90 -4.55
CA ARG A 148 12.55 6.28 -5.22
C ARG A 148 12.29 7.05 -6.51
N GLN A 149 11.32 6.62 -7.31
CA GLN A 149 10.91 7.35 -8.50
C GLN A 149 10.31 8.72 -8.16
N GLN A 150 9.40 8.79 -7.20
CA GLN A 150 8.78 10.03 -6.76
C GLN A 150 9.82 11.07 -6.29
N ARG A 151 10.81 10.64 -5.53
CA ARG A 151 11.91 11.53 -5.09
C ARG A 151 12.72 12.09 -6.25
N ILE A 152 12.90 11.35 -7.33
CA ILE A 152 13.59 11.82 -8.53
C ILE A 152 12.72 12.83 -9.28
N GLU A 153 11.42 12.59 -9.41
CA GLU A 153 10.47 13.50 -10.08
C GLU A 153 10.32 14.84 -9.37
N VAL A 154 10.15 14.82 -8.03
CA VAL A 154 10.12 16.04 -7.22
C VAL A 154 11.45 16.79 -7.34
N SER A 155 12.58 16.07 -7.31
CA SER A 155 13.90 16.71 -7.51
C SER A 155 14.05 17.31 -8.90
N LEU A 156 13.51 16.66 -9.94
CA LEU A 156 13.50 17.18 -11.29
C LEU A 156 12.67 18.47 -11.40
N LEU A 157 11.47 18.49 -10.83
CA LEU A 157 10.63 19.68 -10.84
C LEU A 157 11.31 20.84 -10.10
N THR A 158 11.86 20.60 -8.91
CA THR A 158 12.61 21.62 -8.15
C THR A 158 13.79 22.16 -8.96
N PHE A 159 14.49 21.29 -9.66
CA PHE A 159 15.62 21.66 -10.51
C PHE A 159 15.19 22.53 -11.70
N LEU A 160 14.10 22.16 -12.40
CA LEU A 160 13.57 22.94 -13.53
C LEU A 160 13.04 24.31 -13.06
N LEU A 161 12.38 24.37 -11.90
CA LEU A 161 11.95 25.62 -11.26
C LEU A 161 13.12 26.51 -10.91
N HIS A 162 14.19 25.94 -10.36
CA HIS A 162 15.42 26.69 -10.06
C HIS A 162 16.04 27.29 -11.33
N LEU A 163 16.16 26.49 -12.39
CA LEU A 163 16.68 26.97 -13.68
C LEU A 163 15.83 28.07 -14.32
N LYS A 164 14.52 28.09 -14.06
CA LYS A 164 13.61 29.11 -14.58
C LYS A 164 13.71 30.42 -13.81
N ASN A 165 13.93 30.36 -12.49
CA ASN A 165 13.97 31.54 -11.62
C ASN A 165 15.35 32.23 -11.57
N HIS A 166 16.41 31.53 -11.98
CA HIS A 166 17.77 32.05 -11.95
C HIS A 166 18.32 32.18 -13.38
N ASP A 167 18.46 33.43 -13.84
CA ASP A 167 18.90 33.75 -15.19
C ASP A 167 20.44 33.98 -15.31
N GLU A 168 21.16 34.02 -14.19
CA GLU A 168 22.61 34.25 -14.20
C GLU A 168 23.37 33.00 -14.68
N GLU A 169 24.28 33.18 -15.64
CA GLU A 169 25.09 32.10 -16.21
C GLU A 169 25.96 31.37 -15.18
N THR A 170 26.37 32.05 -14.11
CA THR A 170 27.18 31.50 -13.02
C THR A 170 26.41 30.44 -12.22
N GLU A 171 25.10 30.60 -12.04
CA GLU A 171 24.27 29.70 -11.29
C GLU A 171 23.78 28.46 -12.09
N ARG A 172 23.85 28.54 -13.44
CA ARG A 172 23.49 27.45 -14.35
C ARG A 172 24.63 26.45 -14.59
N HIS A 173 25.77 26.62 -13.95
CA HIS A 173 26.91 25.69 -14.03
C HIS A 173 26.57 24.40 -13.22
N VAL A 174 26.77 23.23 -13.84
CA VAL A 174 26.49 21.91 -13.22
C VAL A 174 27.17 21.74 -11.85
N LYS A 175 28.33 22.36 -11.63
CA LYS A 175 29.03 22.33 -10.35
C LYS A 175 28.33 23.11 -9.25
N HIS A 176 27.83 24.31 -9.55
CA HIS A 176 27.15 25.17 -8.57
C HIS A 176 25.73 24.64 -8.23
N LEU A 177 25.05 24.04 -9.18
CA LEU A 177 23.75 23.38 -8.96
C LEU A 177 23.82 22.30 -7.86
N ASN A 178 24.94 21.58 -7.77
CA ASN A 178 25.11 20.56 -6.72
C ASN A 178 25.30 21.15 -5.31
N GLU A 179 25.87 22.35 -5.20
CA GLU A 179 26.12 23.03 -3.92
C GLU A 179 24.85 23.73 -3.40
N HIS A 180 24.11 24.41 -4.27
CA HIS A 180 22.91 25.14 -3.88
C HIS A 180 21.71 24.25 -3.53
N ILE A 181 21.54 23.13 -4.21
CA ILE A 181 20.38 22.24 -3.99
C ILE A 181 20.68 21.12 -2.98
N ASN A 182 21.91 21.09 -2.44
CA ASN A 182 22.37 20.09 -1.44
C ASN A 182 22.08 18.63 -1.84
N TRP A 183 22.22 18.31 -3.11
CA TRP A 183 21.94 16.97 -3.62
C TRP A 183 23.14 16.03 -3.43
N GLN A 184 22.85 14.79 -3.02
CA GLN A 184 23.85 13.73 -3.14
C GLN A 184 24.21 13.53 -4.63
N LYS A 185 25.50 13.39 -4.94
CA LYS A 185 26.05 13.26 -6.33
C LYS A 185 25.31 12.24 -7.19
N VAL A 186 24.82 11.15 -6.59
CA VAL A 186 24.05 10.10 -7.30
C VAL A 186 22.69 10.60 -7.77
N ARG A 187 22.03 11.46 -6.98
CA ARG A 187 20.70 12.00 -7.29
C ARG A 187 20.79 13.06 -8.39
N SER A 188 21.79 13.93 -8.36
CA SER A 188 21.98 14.97 -9.38
C SER A 188 22.19 14.36 -10.76
N LYS A 189 23.00 13.29 -10.87
CA LYS A 189 23.21 12.57 -12.12
C LYS A 189 21.90 11.98 -12.67
N SER A 190 21.13 11.31 -11.82
CA SER A 190 19.85 10.72 -12.22
C SER A 190 18.83 11.76 -12.69
N VAL A 191 18.79 12.93 -12.06
CA VAL A 191 17.89 14.03 -12.44
C VAL A 191 18.32 14.66 -13.76
N LEU A 192 19.62 14.91 -13.96
CA LEU A 192 20.16 15.44 -15.21
C LEU A 192 19.93 14.49 -16.38
N ASP A 193 20.23 13.19 -16.21
CA ASP A 193 19.98 12.15 -17.21
C ASP A 193 18.51 12.09 -17.60
N LEU A 194 17.62 12.20 -16.62
CA LEU A 194 16.19 12.19 -16.83
C LEU A 194 15.69 13.43 -17.56
N ALA A 195 16.13 14.61 -17.14
CA ALA A 195 15.79 15.88 -17.78
C ALA A 195 16.24 15.89 -19.25
N GLN A 196 17.43 15.36 -19.53
CA GLN A 196 17.98 15.26 -20.88
C GLN A 196 17.24 14.23 -21.73
N LYS A 197 16.93 13.05 -21.18
CA LYS A 197 16.16 12.00 -21.86
C LYS A 197 14.76 12.47 -22.28
N ASN A 198 14.13 13.33 -21.49
CA ASN A 198 12.83 13.90 -21.80
C ASN A 198 12.89 15.20 -22.63
N ASN A 199 14.09 15.58 -23.09
CA ASN A 199 14.30 16.82 -23.85
C ASN A 199 13.82 18.10 -23.11
N MET A 200 13.99 18.15 -21.79
CA MET A 200 13.59 19.31 -20.97
C MET A 200 14.71 20.30 -20.77
N ILE A 201 15.95 19.83 -20.86
CA ILE A 201 17.17 20.64 -20.73
C ILE A 201 18.12 20.41 -21.89
N HIS A 202 18.94 21.42 -22.17
CA HIS A 202 20.07 21.34 -23.08
C HIS A 202 21.34 21.65 -22.30
N ILE A 203 22.38 20.82 -22.44
CA ILE A 203 23.67 21.02 -21.78
C ILE A 203 24.69 21.39 -22.86
N LYS A 204 25.21 22.63 -22.82
CA LYS A 204 26.26 23.11 -23.71
C LYS A 204 27.36 23.77 -22.87
N ASN A 205 28.61 23.36 -23.06
CA ASN A 205 29.77 23.89 -22.31
C ASN A 205 29.61 23.85 -20.77
N ASN A 206 29.00 22.77 -20.24
CA ASN A 206 28.73 22.63 -18.80
C ASN A 206 27.71 23.62 -18.23
N ILE A 207 27.00 24.36 -19.08
CA ILE A 207 25.89 25.25 -18.74
C ILE A 207 24.58 24.54 -19.10
N VAL A 208 23.64 24.51 -18.16
CA VAL A 208 22.33 23.89 -18.35
C VAL A 208 21.32 24.98 -18.74
N SER A 209 20.61 24.77 -19.84
CA SER A 209 19.53 25.65 -20.29
C SER A 209 18.23 24.88 -20.44
N LEU A 210 17.08 25.51 -20.13
CA LEU A 210 15.76 24.96 -20.37
C LEU A 210 15.45 24.95 -21.87
N THR A 211 14.86 23.87 -22.35
CA THR A 211 14.26 23.81 -23.68
C THR A 211 12.84 24.41 -23.66
N LYS A 212 12.26 24.66 -24.82
CA LYS A 212 10.84 25.07 -24.91
C LYS A 212 9.92 24.11 -24.16
N LYS A 213 10.16 22.81 -24.29
CA LYS A 213 9.39 21.77 -23.60
C LYS A 213 9.57 21.83 -22.09
N GLY A 214 10.79 22.07 -21.60
CA GLY A 214 11.08 22.25 -20.17
C GLY A 214 10.40 23.50 -19.61
N ASP A 215 10.39 24.60 -20.36
CA ASP A 215 9.75 25.85 -19.96
C ASP A 215 8.22 25.72 -19.90
N GLU A 216 7.60 25.10 -20.90
CA GLU A 216 6.16 24.81 -20.89
C GLU A 216 5.76 23.91 -19.71
N PHE A 217 6.55 22.86 -19.44
CA PHE A 217 6.31 21.97 -18.31
C PHE A 217 6.38 22.71 -16.98
N THR A 218 7.43 23.52 -16.80
CA THR A 218 7.65 24.30 -15.58
C THR A 218 6.53 25.34 -15.39
N SER A 219 6.09 26.00 -16.49
CA SER A 219 5.01 26.98 -16.45
C SER A 219 3.66 26.35 -16.06
N LYS A 220 3.36 25.16 -16.59
CA LYS A 220 2.16 24.40 -16.19
C LYS A 220 2.21 24.02 -14.72
N ALA A 221 3.38 23.57 -14.24
CA ALA A 221 3.56 23.21 -12.85
C ALA A 221 3.38 24.41 -11.91
N ILE A 222 3.91 25.57 -12.25
CA ILE A 222 3.73 26.82 -11.49
C ILE A 222 2.25 27.20 -11.44
N ASN A 223 1.56 27.19 -12.58
CA ASN A 223 0.13 27.50 -12.65
C ASN A 223 -0.71 26.57 -11.79
N TYR A 224 -0.38 25.26 -11.78
CA TYR A 224 -1.08 24.28 -10.94
C TYR A 224 -0.89 24.58 -9.45
N ILE A 225 0.34 24.88 -9.02
CA ILE A 225 0.66 25.22 -7.63
C ILE A 225 -0.04 26.52 -7.20
N ILE A 226 -0.08 27.54 -8.07
CA ILE A 226 -0.70 28.83 -7.75
C ILE A 226 -2.24 28.72 -7.72
N THR A 227 -2.82 27.89 -8.60
CA THR A 227 -4.29 27.77 -8.69
C THR A 227 -4.88 26.93 -7.56
N ASN A 228 -4.11 26.01 -7.00
CA ASN A 228 -4.51 25.14 -5.88
C ASN A 228 -3.65 25.47 -4.66
N GLU A 229 -4.08 26.40 -3.81
CA GLU A 229 -3.34 26.86 -2.61
C GLU A 229 -2.95 25.73 -1.64
N ASP A 230 -3.69 24.62 -1.63
CA ASP A 230 -3.43 23.41 -0.81
C ASP A 230 -2.76 22.26 -1.60
N ALA A 231 -2.41 22.46 -2.88
CA ALA A 231 -1.83 21.40 -3.70
C ALA A 231 -0.40 21.09 -3.27
N GLN A 232 -0.21 19.91 -2.72
CA GLN A 232 1.13 19.37 -2.55
C GLN A 232 1.66 18.88 -3.92
N ILE A 233 2.98 18.95 -4.12
CA ILE A 233 3.66 18.43 -5.33
C ILE A 233 3.25 16.97 -5.62
N GLU A 234 2.76 16.29 -4.61
CA GLU A 234 2.24 14.92 -4.65
C GLU A 234 0.91 14.78 -5.39
N ASP A 235 0.06 15.79 -5.38
CA ASP A 235 -1.25 15.82 -6.06
C ASP A 235 -1.11 16.04 -7.56
N MET A 236 0.05 16.54 -8.01
CA MET A 236 0.40 16.70 -9.44
C MET A 236 0.66 15.37 -10.15
N LYS A 237 0.63 14.24 -9.43
CA LYS A 237 0.97 12.91 -9.97
C LYS A 237 0.11 12.48 -11.15
N ASP A 238 -1.18 12.80 -11.14
CA ASP A 238 -2.10 12.30 -12.17
C ASP A 238 -2.03 13.09 -13.48
N ASP A 239 -1.65 14.36 -13.43
CA ASP A 239 -1.59 15.25 -14.60
C ASP A 239 -0.19 15.41 -15.20
N PHE A 240 0.88 15.11 -14.46
CA PHE A 240 2.28 15.38 -14.83
C PHE A 240 3.18 14.15 -14.94
N PHE A 241 2.62 12.96 -15.12
CA PHE A 241 3.45 11.74 -15.23
C PHE A 241 4.42 11.75 -16.40
N LEU A 242 5.71 11.84 -16.06
CA LEU A 242 6.83 11.64 -17.01
C LEU A 242 7.15 10.14 -17.23
N PHE A 243 6.54 9.22 -16.45
CA PHE A 243 6.91 7.81 -16.38
C PHE A 243 5.75 6.82 -16.58
N ARG A 244 4.63 7.22 -17.16
CA ARG A 244 3.69 6.25 -17.72
C ARG A 244 4.18 5.82 -19.11
N GLY A 245 5.08 4.84 -19.11
CA GLY A 245 5.51 4.07 -20.26
C GLY A 245 5.68 2.65 -19.82
#